data_59cfd4630c0dfa3f1f93b7df5254b9a4
#
_entry.id   59cfd4630c0dfa3f1f93b7df5254b9a4
#
_cell.length_a   1.000
_cell.length_b   1.000
_cell.length_c   1.000
_cell.angle_alpha   90.00
_cell.angle_beta   90.00
_cell.angle_gamma   90.00
#
_symmetry.space_group_name_H-M   'P 1'
#
loop_
_entity.id
_entity.type
_entity.pdbx_description
1 polymer ?
#
loop_
_entity_poly.entity_id
_entity_poly.type
_entity_poly.pdbx_seq_one_letter_code
_entity_poly.pdbx_strand_id
1 'polypeptide(L)'
;QKDLSLVNEAIEQVGLLQKQHKTCDALSDGQFQKVLIARALAQNTPLILMDEPTTHLDMYHKAYVLQLLKSIVKRSQKSILFASHEINLALQLCDKIILIDQGKVTYGTPSELIQKGTFNSLFPKDLIVFDEVSQSFRMKINTD
;
A
#
# COMPACT_ATOMS: atom_id res chain seq x y z
N GLN A 1 14.89 25.70 11.41
CA GLN A 1 14.38 26.16 10.09
C GLN A 1 14.28 25.00 9.10
N LYS A 2 15.30 24.13 9.00
CA LYS A 2 15.33 22.98 8.07
C LYS A 2 14.21 21.96 8.35
N ASP A 3 13.92 21.69 9.61
CA ASP A 3 12.89 20.71 10.00
C ASP A 3 11.47 21.21 9.65
N LEU A 4 11.20 22.50 9.79
CA LEU A 4 9.93 23.10 9.38
C LEU A 4 9.72 23.05 7.86
N SER A 5 10.78 23.22 7.08
CA SER A 5 10.71 23.05 5.62
C SER A 5 10.31 21.63 5.24
N LEU A 6 10.93 20.61 5.83
CA LEU A 6 10.61 19.20 5.59
C LEU A 6 9.17 18.86 5.98
N VAL A 7 8.67 19.41 7.08
CA VAL A 7 7.27 19.22 7.51
C VAL A 7 6.31 19.84 6.50
N ASN A 8 6.55 21.09 6.08
CA ASN A 8 5.70 21.78 5.10
C ASN A 8 5.68 21.06 3.75
N GLU A 9 6.84 20.64 3.25
CA GLU A 9 6.95 19.84 2.04
C GLU A 9 6.17 18.51 2.13
N ALA A 10 6.28 17.83 3.27
CA ALA A 10 5.56 16.57 3.49
C ALA A 10 4.03 16.78 3.52
N ILE A 11 3.54 17.83 4.18
CA ILE A 11 2.12 18.18 4.22
C ILE A 11 1.60 18.53 2.83
N GLU A 12 2.39 19.25 2.02
CA GLU A 12 2.05 19.58 0.64
C GLU A 12 1.98 18.32 -0.23
N GLN A 13 2.96 17.43 -0.13
CA GLN A 13 3.02 16.18 -0.91
C GLN A 13 1.78 15.29 -0.70
N VAL A 14 1.21 15.28 0.50
CA VAL A 14 -0.01 14.53 0.79
C VAL A 14 -1.31 15.32 0.56
N GLY A 15 -1.21 16.58 0.13
CA GLY A 15 -2.36 17.44 -0.19
C GLY A 15 -3.16 17.89 1.03
N LEU A 16 -2.50 18.19 2.15
CA LEU A 16 -3.12 18.62 3.40
C LEU A 16 -2.83 20.07 3.83
N LEU A 17 -2.23 20.90 2.97
CA LEU A 17 -1.88 22.29 3.31
C LEU A 17 -3.02 23.09 3.94
N GLN A 18 -4.24 22.99 3.38
CA GLN A 18 -5.41 23.71 3.89
C GLN A 18 -5.91 23.20 5.25
N LYS A 19 -5.38 22.07 5.72
CA LYS A 19 -5.79 21.42 6.98
C LYS A 19 -4.69 21.35 8.02
N GLN A 20 -3.54 21.96 7.78
CA GLN A 20 -2.35 21.90 8.64
C GLN A 20 -2.57 22.38 10.07
N HIS A 21 -3.59 23.22 10.31
CA HIS A 21 -3.93 23.74 11.63
C HIS A 21 -5.12 23.00 12.29
N LYS A 22 -5.66 21.95 11.65
CA LYS A 22 -6.70 21.14 12.26
C LYS A 22 -6.11 20.12 13.23
N THR A 23 -6.85 19.81 14.27
CA THR A 23 -6.54 18.73 15.20
C THR A 23 -6.79 17.39 14.53
N CYS A 24 -6.09 16.33 14.95
CA CYS A 24 -6.20 15.01 14.31
C CYS A 24 -7.60 14.39 14.43
N ASP A 25 -8.31 14.67 15.52
CA ASP A 25 -9.69 14.22 15.76
C ASP A 25 -10.74 14.89 14.85
N ALA A 26 -10.38 16.03 14.24
CA ALA A 26 -11.22 16.72 13.26
C ALA A 26 -11.00 16.25 11.80
N LEU A 27 -10.18 15.23 11.60
CA LEU A 27 -9.85 14.67 10.29
C LEU A 27 -10.64 13.39 10.04
N SER A 28 -11.01 13.14 8.77
CA SER A 28 -11.49 11.81 8.37
C SER A 28 -10.36 10.78 8.39
N ASP A 29 -10.69 9.48 8.44
CA ASP A 29 -9.70 8.39 8.47
C ASP A 29 -8.70 8.49 7.32
N GLY A 30 -9.17 8.77 6.09
CA GLY A 30 -8.31 8.97 4.94
C GLY A 30 -7.42 10.22 5.04
N GLN A 31 -7.87 11.29 5.71
CA GLN A 31 -7.05 12.47 5.99
C GLN A 31 -6.04 12.19 7.08
N PHE A 32 -6.44 11.48 8.12
CA PHE A 32 -5.53 11.07 9.19
C PHE A 32 -4.44 10.14 8.66
N GLN A 33 -4.78 9.20 7.78
CA GLN A 33 -3.78 8.35 7.11
C GLN A 33 -2.75 9.15 6.32
N LYS A 34 -3.18 10.22 5.63
CA LYS A 34 -2.26 11.14 4.96
C LYS A 34 -1.34 11.87 5.93
N VAL A 35 -1.80 12.23 7.13
CA VAL A 35 -0.95 12.81 8.18
C VAL A 35 0.14 11.82 8.61
N LEU A 36 -0.20 10.53 8.77
CA LEU A 36 0.79 9.51 9.11
C LEU A 36 1.85 9.35 8.01
N ILE A 37 1.44 9.40 6.75
CA ILE A 37 2.35 9.39 5.61
C ILE A 37 3.24 10.64 5.61
N ALA A 38 2.67 11.84 5.81
CA ALA A 38 3.43 13.09 5.89
C ALA A 38 4.46 13.05 7.03
N ARG A 39 4.08 12.52 8.20
CA ARG A 39 5.00 12.32 9.33
C ARG A 39 6.20 11.43 8.95
N ALA A 40 5.96 10.34 8.23
CA ALA A 40 7.02 9.46 7.77
C ALA A 40 7.92 10.14 6.72
N LEU A 41 7.34 10.94 5.82
CA LEU A 41 8.08 11.70 4.82
C LEU A 41 8.96 12.78 5.44
N ALA A 42 8.47 13.49 6.46
CA ALA A 42 9.19 14.54 7.18
C ALA A 42 10.45 14.03 7.88
N GLN A 43 10.52 12.74 8.23
CA GLN A 43 11.74 12.12 8.76
C GLN A 43 12.89 12.07 7.75
N ASN A 44 12.57 12.28 6.48
CA ASN A 44 13.52 12.34 5.36
C ASN A 44 14.50 11.17 5.26
N THR A 45 14.04 9.97 5.57
CA THR A 45 14.80 8.72 5.42
C THR A 45 14.74 8.18 3.98
N PRO A 46 15.74 7.43 3.50
CA PRO A 46 15.70 6.80 2.18
C PRO A 46 14.72 5.63 2.10
N LEU A 47 14.42 4.99 3.22
CA LEU A 47 13.46 3.89 3.35
C LEU A 47 12.37 4.27 4.34
N ILE A 48 11.12 4.08 3.94
CA ILE A 48 9.93 4.26 4.77
C ILE A 48 9.29 2.89 4.98
N LEU A 49 9.04 2.54 6.24
CA LEU A 49 8.33 1.33 6.62
C LEU A 49 6.93 1.69 7.11
N MET A 50 5.92 0.96 6.63
CA MET A 50 4.53 1.14 7.04
C MET A 50 3.90 -0.21 7.34
N ASP A 51 3.05 -0.23 8.35
CA ASP A 51 2.23 -1.37 8.69
C ASP A 51 0.77 -1.04 8.36
N GLU A 52 0.18 -1.85 7.48
CA GLU A 52 -1.23 -1.76 7.07
C GLU A 52 -1.72 -0.33 6.73
N PRO A 53 -1.07 0.40 5.78
CA PRO A 53 -1.37 1.82 5.54
C PRO A 53 -2.76 2.07 4.94
N THR A 54 -3.53 1.03 4.63
CA THR A 54 -4.86 1.12 4.03
C THR A 54 -5.97 0.56 4.93
N THR A 55 -5.64 0.09 6.13
CA THR A 55 -6.61 -0.45 7.08
C THR A 55 -7.65 0.61 7.47
N HIS A 56 -8.90 0.19 7.65
CA HIS A 56 -10.08 1.03 7.95
C HIS A 56 -10.49 2.01 6.84
N LEU A 57 -9.87 1.97 5.68
CA LEU A 57 -10.28 2.79 4.54
C LEU A 57 -11.23 2.01 3.63
N ASP A 58 -12.18 2.72 3.02
CA ASP A 58 -12.97 2.18 1.92
C ASP A 58 -12.12 1.97 0.65
N MET A 59 -12.67 1.29 -0.34
CA MET A 59 -11.94 0.93 -1.57
C MET A 59 -11.37 2.15 -2.30
N TYR A 60 -12.11 3.26 -2.35
CA TYR A 60 -11.65 4.48 -3.00
C TYR A 60 -10.44 5.07 -2.29
N HIS A 61 -10.52 5.21 -0.96
CA HIS A 61 -9.43 5.76 -0.17
C HIS A 61 -8.20 4.84 -0.13
N LYS A 62 -8.39 3.50 -0.13
CA LYS A 62 -7.28 2.53 -0.28
C LYS A 62 -6.53 2.76 -1.59
N ALA A 63 -7.24 2.78 -2.71
CA ALA A 63 -6.63 3.04 -4.02
C ALA A 63 -5.92 4.40 -4.07
N TYR A 64 -6.54 5.44 -3.50
CA TYR A 64 -5.96 6.77 -3.43
C TYR A 64 -4.64 6.79 -2.64
N VAL A 65 -4.60 6.18 -1.45
CA VAL A 65 -3.39 6.11 -0.61
C VAL A 65 -2.28 5.37 -1.34
N LEU A 66 -2.56 4.23 -1.95
CA LEU A 66 -1.56 3.45 -2.68
C LEU A 66 -1.02 4.20 -3.92
N GLN A 67 -1.89 4.91 -4.65
CA GLN A 67 -1.45 5.79 -5.74
C GLN A 67 -0.59 6.95 -5.25
N LEU A 68 -0.93 7.53 -4.09
CA LEU A 68 -0.12 8.56 -3.44
C LEU A 68 1.27 8.02 -3.12
N LEU A 69 1.39 6.86 -2.46
CA LEU A 69 2.67 6.22 -2.17
C LEU A 69 3.48 5.98 -3.43
N LYS A 70 2.86 5.46 -4.48
CA LYS A 70 3.51 5.26 -5.79
C LYS A 70 4.01 6.57 -6.41
N SER A 71 3.23 7.65 -6.30
CA SER A 71 3.63 8.98 -6.79
C SER A 71 4.82 9.55 -6.03
N ILE A 72 4.86 9.33 -4.70
CA ILE A 72 5.97 9.75 -3.85
C ILE A 72 7.26 9.04 -4.27
N VAL A 73 7.23 7.71 -4.41
CA VAL A 73 8.40 6.92 -4.86
C VAL A 73 8.90 7.41 -6.21
N LYS A 74 8.00 7.69 -7.17
CA LYS A 74 8.39 8.19 -8.50
C LYS A 74 9.03 9.58 -8.50
N ARG A 75 8.66 10.44 -7.54
CA ARG A 75 9.15 11.83 -7.46
C ARG A 75 10.35 11.98 -6.54
N SER A 76 10.59 11.02 -5.67
CA SER A 76 11.69 11.02 -4.71
C SER A 76 12.57 9.79 -4.93
N GLN A 77 13.80 9.83 -4.45
CA GLN A 77 14.69 8.67 -4.44
C GLN A 77 14.47 7.78 -3.20
N LYS A 78 13.23 7.69 -2.74
CA LYS A 78 12.86 6.92 -1.55
C LYS A 78 12.26 5.57 -1.94
N SER A 79 12.47 4.59 -1.09
CA SER A 79 11.79 3.30 -1.14
C SER A 79 10.71 3.24 -0.06
N ILE A 80 9.59 2.64 -0.38
CA ILE A 80 8.51 2.39 0.58
C ILE A 80 8.27 0.89 0.66
N LEU A 81 8.35 0.33 1.86
CA LEU A 81 7.99 -1.04 2.16
C LEU A 81 6.80 -1.01 3.12
N PHE A 82 5.74 -1.70 2.77
CA PHE A 82 4.57 -1.81 3.64
C PHE A 82 4.06 -3.25 3.75
N ALA A 83 3.59 -3.62 4.94
CA ALA A 83 2.84 -4.84 5.13
C ALA A 83 1.38 -4.61 4.74
N SER A 84 0.74 -5.58 4.10
CA SER A 84 -0.68 -5.54 3.75
C SER A 84 -1.23 -6.94 3.49
N HIS A 85 -2.51 -7.12 3.78
CA HIS A 85 -3.29 -8.29 3.37
C HIS A 85 -4.10 -8.06 2.08
N GLU A 86 -4.00 -6.88 1.48
CA GLU A 86 -4.71 -6.48 0.26
C GLU A 86 -3.97 -6.97 -1.00
N ILE A 87 -3.90 -8.28 -1.20
CA ILE A 87 -3.07 -8.90 -2.25
C ILE A 87 -3.42 -8.40 -3.64
N ASN A 88 -4.72 -8.27 -3.97
CA ASN A 88 -5.16 -7.80 -5.28
C ASN A 88 -4.70 -6.36 -5.59
N LEU A 89 -4.65 -5.49 -4.59
CA LEU A 89 -4.12 -4.14 -4.75
C LEU A 89 -2.59 -4.14 -4.84
N ALA A 90 -1.92 -4.97 -4.07
CA ALA A 90 -0.47 -5.12 -4.13
C ALA A 90 0.00 -5.60 -5.51
N LEU A 91 -0.69 -6.58 -6.10
CA LEU A 91 -0.40 -7.09 -7.45
C LEU A 91 -0.48 -6.02 -8.54
N GLN A 92 -1.40 -5.06 -8.40
CA GLN A 92 -1.61 -4.01 -9.39
C GLN A 92 -0.66 -2.81 -9.22
N LEU A 93 -0.20 -2.54 -7.99
CA LEU A 93 0.43 -1.27 -7.66
C LEU A 93 1.89 -1.38 -7.23
N CYS A 94 2.31 -2.51 -6.63
CA CYS A 94 3.67 -2.67 -6.15
C CYS A 94 4.64 -3.03 -7.28
N ASP A 95 5.84 -2.49 -7.23
CA ASP A 95 6.92 -2.85 -8.16
C ASP A 95 7.49 -4.23 -7.81
N LYS A 96 7.51 -4.56 -6.50
CA LYS A 96 7.98 -5.85 -5.96
C LYS A 96 7.14 -6.26 -4.76
N ILE A 97 7.05 -7.56 -4.56
CA ILE A 97 6.31 -8.18 -3.46
C ILE A 97 7.23 -9.15 -2.71
N ILE A 98 7.16 -9.11 -1.40
CA ILE A 98 7.67 -10.12 -0.50
C ILE A 98 6.47 -10.89 0.04
N LEU A 99 6.36 -12.16 -0.33
CA LEU A 99 5.33 -13.04 0.18
C LEU A 99 5.89 -13.92 1.27
N ILE A 100 5.22 -13.93 2.42
CA ILE A 100 5.55 -14.79 3.56
C ILE A 100 4.40 -15.77 3.75
N ASP A 101 4.65 -17.05 3.52
CA ASP A 101 3.65 -18.11 3.64
C ASP A 101 4.28 -19.34 4.30
N GLN A 102 3.66 -19.84 5.38
CA GLN A 102 4.11 -21.04 6.11
C GLN A 102 5.61 -21.07 6.42
N GLY A 103 6.17 -19.91 6.81
CA GLY A 103 7.60 -19.78 7.13
C GLY A 103 8.53 -19.70 5.92
N LYS A 104 8.01 -19.72 4.71
CA LYS A 104 8.75 -19.48 3.47
C LYS A 104 8.63 -18.04 3.03
N VAL A 105 9.73 -17.49 2.53
CA VAL A 105 9.76 -16.14 1.96
C VAL A 105 10.01 -16.25 0.47
N THR A 106 9.13 -15.64 -0.33
CA THR A 106 9.27 -15.54 -1.78
C THR A 106 9.27 -14.06 -2.18
N TYR A 107 10.17 -13.69 -3.06
CA TYR A 107 10.37 -12.31 -3.49
C TYR A 107 10.43 -12.20 -5.00
N GLY A 108 9.82 -11.15 -5.56
CA GLY A 108 9.86 -10.88 -7.00
C GLY A 108 8.91 -9.76 -7.42
N THR A 109 8.91 -9.46 -8.70
CA THR A 109 7.85 -8.63 -9.30
C THR A 109 6.52 -9.40 -9.30
N PRO A 110 5.37 -8.71 -9.34
CA PRO A 110 4.07 -9.39 -9.49
C PRO A 110 4.06 -10.42 -10.61
N SER A 111 4.56 -10.07 -11.78
CA SER A 111 4.61 -10.96 -12.96
C SER A 111 5.46 -12.21 -12.73
N GLU A 112 6.64 -12.08 -12.12
CA GLU A 112 7.51 -13.21 -11.78
C GLU A 112 6.84 -14.18 -10.79
N LEU A 113 6.14 -13.63 -9.78
CA LEU A 113 5.46 -14.44 -8.78
C LEU A 113 4.23 -15.14 -9.35
N ILE A 114 3.50 -14.50 -10.25
CA ILE A 114 2.38 -15.11 -10.99
C ILE A 114 2.88 -16.27 -11.88
N GLN A 115 3.91 -16.04 -12.69
CA GLN A 115 4.49 -17.06 -13.57
C GLN A 115 5.02 -18.27 -12.80
N LYS A 116 5.52 -18.08 -11.59
CA LYS A 116 5.96 -19.15 -10.69
C LYS A 116 4.80 -19.90 -10.02
N GLY A 117 3.55 -19.46 -10.21
CA GLY A 117 2.39 -20.05 -9.57
C GLY A 117 2.37 -19.83 -8.04
N THR A 118 3.11 -18.83 -7.53
CA THR A 118 3.30 -18.60 -6.09
C THR A 118 1.97 -18.36 -5.36
N PHE A 119 0.99 -17.77 -6.04
CA PHE A 119 -0.31 -17.44 -5.47
C PHE A 119 -1.31 -18.62 -5.46
N ASN A 120 -1.04 -19.70 -6.20
CA ASN A 120 -1.96 -20.81 -6.34
C ASN A 120 -2.15 -21.65 -5.07
N SER A 121 -1.24 -21.53 -4.10
CA SER A 121 -1.27 -22.28 -2.84
C SER A 121 -1.61 -21.46 -1.61
N LEU A 122 -1.83 -20.14 -1.76
CA LEU A 122 -2.08 -19.26 -0.61
C LEU A 122 -3.40 -19.51 0.11
N PHE A 123 -4.40 -19.96 -0.61
CA PHE A 123 -5.73 -20.22 -0.07
C PHE A 123 -6.22 -21.61 -0.45
N PRO A 124 -7.07 -22.23 0.37
CA PRO A 124 -7.79 -23.44 0.00
C PRO A 124 -8.61 -23.22 -1.29
N LYS A 125 -8.46 -24.13 -2.25
CA LYS A 125 -9.05 -23.99 -3.60
C LYS A 125 -10.55 -24.27 -3.68
N ASP A 126 -11.18 -24.58 -2.57
CA ASP A 126 -12.63 -24.81 -2.46
C ASP A 126 -13.43 -23.49 -2.52
N LEU A 127 -12.87 -22.40 -1.96
CA LEU A 127 -13.55 -21.10 -1.85
C LEU A 127 -12.91 -20.00 -2.69
N ILE A 128 -11.57 -20.00 -2.80
CA ILE A 128 -10.81 -18.92 -3.45
C ILE A 128 -9.86 -19.52 -4.47
N VAL A 129 -9.84 -18.91 -5.65
CA VAL A 129 -8.89 -19.27 -6.72
C VAL A 129 -8.17 -18.03 -7.23
N PHE A 130 -6.92 -18.19 -7.59
CA PHE A 130 -6.19 -17.16 -8.30
C PHE A 130 -6.51 -17.29 -9.81
N ASP A 131 -7.03 -16.21 -10.40
CA ASP A 131 -7.31 -16.09 -11.81
C ASP A 131 -6.11 -15.40 -12.49
N GLU A 132 -5.35 -16.16 -13.28
CA GLU A 132 -4.15 -15.67 -13.97
C GLU A 132 -4.47 -14.63 -15.05
N VAL A 133 -5.66 -14.70 -15.66
CA VAL A 133 -6.08 -13.76 -16.71
C VAL A 133 -6.35 -12.39 -16.13
N SER A 134 -7.10 -12.29 -15.04
CA SER A 134 -7.37 -11.04 -14.34
C SER A 134 -6.30 -10.67 -13.31
N GLN A 135 -5.32 -11.57 -13.08
CA GLN A 135 -4.27 -11.41 -12.07
C GLN A 135 -4.82 -11.07 -10.69
N SER A 136 -5.88 -11.75 -10.29
CA SER A 136 -6.58 -11.47 -9.03
C SER A 136 -7.15 -12.72 -8.38
N PHE A 137 -7.34 -12.65 -7.07
CA PHE A 137 -8.09 -13.66 -6.33
C PHE A 137 -9.59 -13.45 -6.53
N ARG A 138 -10.31 -14.53 -6.79
CA ARG A 138 -11.76 -14.56 -6.97
C ARG A 138 -12.40 -15.62 -6.09
N MET A 139 -13.62 -15.37 -5.67
CA MET A 139 -14.45 -16.40 -5.04
C MET A 139 -14.89 -17.43 -6.08
N LYS A 140 -14.78 -18.70 -5.72
CA LYS A 140 -15.35 -19.79 -6.52
C LYS A 140 -16.85 -19.87 -6.22
N ILE A 141 -17.67 -19.52 -7.21
CA ILE A 141 -19.12 -19.67 -7.11
C ILE A 141 -19.44 -21.09 -7.52
N ASN A 142 -19.83 -21.94 -6.56
CA ASN A 142 -20.41 -23.24 -6.88
C ASN A 142 -21.82 -22.96 -7.40
N THR A 143 -22.03 -23.09 -8.69
CA THR A 143 -23.36 -23.21 -9.29
C THR A 143 -23.80 -24.65 -9.09
N ASP A 144 -24.71 -24.88 -8.11
CA ASP A 144 -25.45 -26.12 -7.97
C ASP A 144 -26.30 -26.38 -9.22
#